data_23abfefd789b58d5ce04e49d2974f40f
#
_entry.id   23abfefd789b58d5ce04e49d2974f40f
#
_cell.length_a   1.000
_cell.length_b   1.000
_cell.length_c   1.000
_cell.angle_alpha   90.00
_cell.angle_beta   90.00
_cell.angle_gamma   90.00
#
_symmetry.space_group_name_H-M   'P 1'
#
loop_
_entity.id
_entity.type
_entity.pdbx_description
1 polymer ?
#
loop_
_entity_poly.entity_id
_entity_poly.type
_entity_poly.pdbx_seq_one_letter_code
_entity_poly.pdbx_strand_id
1 'polypeptide(L)'
;MGTLIAVEEKGDYAVIRLNRPEKKNAMNRAARRELLDAFGAQRDRNKVVVLTGTDDSFCSGVDLKETGTDAKDGTPPDPSSDWIEVTLAIREHPAIFIAAVNGIALGGGATLISLCDLAIATQEAEIGMPEIGFAAYPQFSGPGVQIQLTSKRAAWLVLTAERITGATAEAWGLVNRAVPRAALMMEAEALAGRVARFDATALTECKRALEAIPQRISEWRAAFEYGIDVNARIRNAGNAQQQGFARFESGLRNPGQGKSC
;
A
#
# COMPACT_ATOMS: atom_id res chain seq x y z
N MET A 1 18.27 -20.19 -7.59
CA MET A 1 17.12 -19.82 -6.76
C MET A 1 16.28 -18.87 -7.59
N GLY A 2 14.98 -19.04 -7.69
CA GLY A 2 14.10 -18.07 -8.34
C GLY A 2 14.07 -16.76 -7.55
N THR A 3 13.68 -15.64 -8.19
CA THR A 3 13.49 -14.35 -7.53
C THR A 3 12.32 -14.44 -6.55
N LEU A 4 12.51 -13.91 -5.32
CA LEU A 4 11.47 -13.87 -4.29
C LEU A 4 10.46 -12.74 -4.53
N ILE A 5 10.86 -11.76 -5.32
CA ILE A 5 10.05 -10.63 -5.76
C ILE A 5 10.12 -10.55 -7.28
N ALA A 6 9.00 -10.62 -7.95
CA ALA A 6 8.91 -10.45 -9.40
C ALA A 6 8.40 -9.05 -9.74
N VAL A 7 9.01 -8.40 -10.73
CA VAL A 7 8.61 -7.06 -11.19
C VAL A 7 8.23 -7.13 -12.65
N GLU A 8 7.08 -6.58 -12.99
CA GLU A 8 6.57 -6.47 -14.35
C GLU A 8 6.31 -4.99 -14.67
N GLU A 9 7.05 -4.45 -15.61
CA GLU A 9 6.89 -3.07 -16.08
C GLU A 9 5.71 -2.97 -17.07
N LYS A 10 4.84 -2.00 -16.84
CA LYS A 10 3.61 -1.76 -17.63
C LYS A 10 3.55 -0.36 -18.25
N GLY A 11 4.69 0.24 -18.54
CA GLY A 11 4.80 1.60 -19.03
C GLY A 11 4.83 2.63 -17.89
N ASP A 12 3.71 3.25 -17.56
CA ASP A 12 3.63 4.29 -16.50
C ASP A 12 3.42 3.73 -15.09
N TYR A 13 3.28 2.41 -14.93
CA TYR A 13 3.19 1.73 -13.64
C TYR A 13 3.93 0.38 -13.68
N ALA A 14 4.25 -0.15 -12.53
CA ALA A 14 4.81 -1.50 -12.37
C ALA A 14 3.89 -2.37 -11.51
N VAL A 15 3.92 -3.68 -11.75
CA VAL A 15 3.33 -4.70 -10.89
C VAL A 15 4.45 -5.43 -10.17
N ILE A 16 4.47 -5.36 -8.85
CA ILE A 16 5.41 -6.07 -7.99
C ILE A 16 4.65 -7.23 -7.33
N ARG A 17 5.17 -8.45 -7.52
CA ARG A 17 4.59 -9.68 -6.97
C ARG A 17 5.50 -10.28 -5.91
N LEU A 18 4.93 -10.53 -4.73
CA LEU A 18 5.56 -11.38 -3.73
C LEU A 18 5.52 -12.82 -4.25
N ASN A 19 6.68 -13.45 -4.41
CA ASN A 19 6.83 -14.69 -5.17
C ASN A 19 7.46 -15.82 -4.34
N ARG A 20 6.78 -16.17 -3.24
CA ARG A 20 7.07 -17.35 -2.39
C ARG A 20 5.78 -18.14 -2.12
N PRO A 21 5.09 -18.64 -3.16
CA PRO A 21 3.77 -19.26 -3.00
C PRO A 21 3.79 -20.46 -2.05
N GLU A 22 4.88 -21.26 -2.05
CA GLU A 22 5.07 -22.41 -1.15
C GLU A 22 5.12 -22.02 0.34
N LYS A 23 5.28 -20.73 0.64
CA LYS A 23 5.24 -20.13 1.98
C LYS A 23 4.12 -19.10 2.13
N LYS A 24 3.10 -19.16 1.27
CA LYS A 24 2.02 -18.16 1.24
C LYS A 24 2.56 -16.72 1.23
N ASN A 25 3.63 -16.50 0.47
CA ASN A 25 4.33 -15.24 0.34
C ASN A 25 4.81 -14.62 1.66
N ALA A 26 5.16 -15.47 2.64
CA ALA A 26 5.79 -15.02 3.89
C ALA A 26 7.13 -14.32 3.61
N MET A 27 7.39 -13.24 4.33
CA MET A 27 8.54 -12.37 4.16
C MET A 27 9.66 -12.76 5.11
N ASN A 28 10.70 -13.44 4.59
CA ASN A 28 11.98 -13.58 5.25
C ASN A 28 12.88 -12.36 4.94
N ARG A 29 14.08 -12.29 5.56
CA ARG A 29 15.02 -11.17 5.33
C ARG A 29 15.38 -10.99 3.87
N ALA A 30 15.62 -12.07 3.14
CA ALA A 30 15.97 -12.01 1.72
C ALA A 30 14.82 -11.39 0.91
N ALA A 31 13.56 -11.83 1.13
CA ALA A 31 12.41 -11.28 0.44
C ALA A 31 12.17 -9.80 0.77
N ARG A 32 12.39 -9.37 2.03
CA ARG A 32 12.30 -7.96 2.40
C ARG A 32 13.33 -7.10 1.70
N ARG A 33 14.58 -7.58 1.58
CA ARG A 33 15.65 -6.88 0.85
C ARG A 33 15.34 -6.78 -0.64
N GLU A 34 14.97 -7.89 -1.28
CA GLU A 34 14.55 -7.86 -2.68
C GLU A 34 13.35 -6.93 -2.91
N LEU A 35 12.42 -6.84 -1.94
CA LEU A 35 11.28 -5.94 -2.02
C LEU A 35 11.71 -4.47 -1.92
N LEU A 36 12.63 -4.14 -1.02
CA LEU A 36 13.23 -2.81 -0.91
C LEU A 36 13.96 -2.40 -2.19
N ASP A 37 14.75 -3.31 -2.75
CA ASP A 37 15.45 -3.09 -4.02
C ASP A 37 14.45 -2.86 -5.17
N ALA A 38 13.37 -3.66 -5.21
CA ALA A 38 12.30 -3.50 -6.18
C ALA A 38 11.59 -2.14 -6.05
N PHE A 39 11.28 -1.69 -4.83
CA PHE A 39 10.70 -0.36 -4.59
C PHE A 39 11.67 0.75 -5.02
N GLY A 40 12.94 0.65 -4.62
CA GLY A 40 13.97 1.62 -4.99
C GLY A 40 14.12 1.77 -6.51
N ALA A 41 14.06 0.66 -7.24
CA ALA A 41 14.14 0.66 -8.71
C ALA A 41 12.95 1.37 -9.39
N GLN A 42 11.80 1.50 -8.71
CA GLN A 42 10.62 2.18 -9.26
C GLN A 42 10.59 3.68 -8.98
N ARG A 43 11.46 4.18 -8.09
CA ARG A 43 11.38 5.55 -7.56
C ARG A 43 11.33 6.66 -8.63
N ASP A 44 12.12 6.51 -9.67
CA ASP A 44 12.23 7.49 -10.76
C ASP A 44 11.65 6.97 -12.09
N ARG A 45 11.02 5.80 -12.08
CA ARG A 45 10.51 5.14 -13.28
C ARG A 45 9.01 5.19 -13.39
N ASN A 46 8.32 4.86 -12.30
CA ASN A 46 6.88 4.65 -12.33
C ASN A 46 6.15 5.57 -11.36
N LYS A 47 5.01 6.09 -11.80
CA LYS A 47 4.13 6.92 -10.97
C LYS A 47 3.25 6.09 -10.03
N VAL A 48 3.07 4.80 -10.37
CA VAL A 48 2.22 3.89 -9.61
C VAL A 48 2.88 2.52 -9.51
N VAL A 49 2.76 1.91 -8.35
CA VAL A 49 3.19 0.53 -8.06
C VAL A 49 1.97 -0.27 -7.60
N VAL A 50 1.65 -1.33 -8.31
CA VAL A 50 0.67 -2.34 -7.86
C VAL A 50 1.43 -3.43 -7.12
N LEU A 51 1.10 -3.65 -5.86
CA LEU A 51 1.67 -4.72 -5.04
C LEU A 51 0.66 -5.86 -4.91
N THR A 52 1.07 -7.08 -5.22
CA THR A 52 0.22 -8.27 -5.11
C THR A 52 1.04 -9.50 -4.73
N GLY A 53 0.40 -10.63 -4.46
CA GLY A 53 1.05 -11.91 -4.24
C GLY A 53 0.89 -12.86 -5.42
N THR A 54 1.70 -13.92 -5.47
CA THR A 54 1.49 -15.05 -6.38
C THR A 54 0.49 -16.04 -5.78
N ASP A 55 -0.19 -16.78 -6.65
CA ASP A 55 -1.19 -17.81 -6.36
C ASP A 55 -2.38 -17.29 -5.53
N ASP A 56 -2.68 -17.94 -4.41
CA ASP A 56 -3.87 -17.69 -3.58
C ASP A 56 -3.61 -16.82 -2.34
N SER A 57 -2.40 -16.28 -2.20
CA SER A 57 -2.00 -15.52 -1.01
C SER A 57 -1.39 -14.19 -1.40
N PHE A 58 -1.79 -13.14 -0.71
CA PHE A 58 -1.11 -11.84 -0.79
C PHE A 58 0.21 -11.91 -0.01
N CYS A 59 0.13 -12.02 1.31
CA CYS A 59 1.29 -12.15 2.19
C CYS A 59 0.86 -12.68 3.56
N SER A 60 1.43 -13.78 4.00
CA SER A 60 1.11 -14.36 5.32
C SER A 60 1.93 -13.75 6.49
N GLY A 61 2.67 -12.67 6.23
CA GLY A 61 3.44 -11.95 7.26
C GLY A 61 4.90 -12.37 7.34
N VAL A 62 5.48 -12.30 8.53
CA VAL A 62 6.88 -12.67 8.79
C VAL A 62 7.05 -14.18 8.68
N ASP A 63 8.19 -14.64 8.14
CA ASP A 63 8.52 -16.07 8.14
C ASP A 63 8.89 -16.53 9.57
N LEU A 64 7.92 -17.15 10.26
CA LEU A 64 8.05 -17.58 11.65
C LEU A 64 9.15 -18.64 11.85
N LYS A 65 9.53 -19.38 10.80
CA LYS A 65 10.63 -20.36 10.91
C LYS A 65 11.97 -19.66 11.03
N GLU A 66 12.19 -18.61 10.27
CA GLU A 66 13.40 -17.77 10.37
C GLU A 66 13.48 -17.13 11.76
N THR A 67 12.40 -16.49 12.21
CA THR A 67 12.33 -15.88 13.56
C THR A 67 12.57 -16.89 14.67
N GLY A 68 12.04 -18.10 14.56
CA GLY A 68 12.24 -19.17 15.53
C GLY A 68 13.67 -19.71 15.56
N THR A 69 14.39 -19.69 14.44
CA THR A 69 15.82 -20.04 14.34
C THR A 69 16.67 -18.98 15.01
N ASP A 70 16.45 -17.72 14.70
CA ASP A 70 17.15 -16.58 15.31
C ASP A 70 17.05 -16.62 16.85
N ALA A 71 15.85 -16.88 17.38
CA ALA A 71 15.63 -16.96 18.81
C ALA A 71 16.40 -18.12 19.48
N LYS A 72 16.57 -19.27 18.80
CA LYS A 72 17.34 -20.41 19.30
C LYS A 72 18.84 -20.15 19.28
N ASP A 73 19.32 -19.45 18.28
CA ASP A 73 20.73 -19.12 18.09
C ASP A 73 21.16 -17.91 18.94
N GLY A 74 20.26 -17.37 19.76
CA GLY A 74 20.54 -16.19 20.59
C GLY A 74 20.74 -14.90 19.79
N THR A 75 20.38 -14.89 18.52
CA THR A 75 20.39 -13.70 17.69
C THR A 75 19.31 -12.76 18.22
N PRO A 76 19.65 -11.56 18.71
CA PRO A 76 18.65 -10.62 19.17
C PRO A 76 17.64 -10.36 18.07
N PRO A 77 16.33 -10.26 18.36
CA PRO A 77 15.40 -9.73 17.39
C PRO A 77 15.92 -8.38 16.98
N ASP A 78 16.19 -8.21 15.68
CA ASP A 78 16.61 -6.92 15.15
C ASP A 78 15.42 -5.96 15.23
N PRO A 79 15.41 -5.00 16.19
CA PRO A 79 14.32 -4.06 16.35
C PRO A 79 14.28 -3.01 15.23
N SER A 80 15.39 -2.84 14.50
CA SER A 80 15.48 -2.05 13.29
C SER A 80 15.18 -2.90 12.06
N SER A 81 14.38 -3.96 12.25
CA SER A 81 14.14 -4.96 11.23
C SER A 81 13.84 -4.28 9.88
N ASP A 82 14.30 -4.92 8.82
CA ASP A 82 13.99 -4.58 7.43
C ASP A 82 12.49 -4.27 7.20
N TRP A 83 11.60 -4.59 8.16
CA TRP A 83 10.18 -4.22 8.14
C TRP A 83 9.94 -2.73 8.34
N ILE A 84 10.68 -2.06 9.22
CA ILE A 84 10.58 -0.59 9.38
C ILE A 84 10.96 0.05 8.04
N GLU A 85 12.07 -0.41 7.45
CA GLU A 85 12.52 0.08 6.14
C GLU A 85 11.49 -0.17 5.03
N VAL A 86 10.88 -1.36 4.98
CA VAL A 86 9.80 -1.68 4.03
C VAL A 86 8.60 -0.75 4.22
N THR A 87 8.20 -0.49 5.48
CA THR A 87 7.07 0.38 5.79
C THR A 87 7.33 1.83 5.38
N LEU A 88 8.51 2.34 5.71
CA LEU A 88 8.92 3.70 5.35
C LEU A 88 9.12 3.83 3.83
N ALA A 89 9.69 2.80 3.19
CA ALA A 89 9.88 2.81 1.74
C ALA A 89 8.56 2.98 0.97
N ILE A 90 7.44 2.41 1.44
CA ILE A 90 6.11 2.62 0.82
C ILE A 90 5.60 4.04 1.10
N ARG A 91 5.69 4.49 2.36
CA ARG A 91 5.13 5.79 2.79
C ARG A 91 5.87 6.98 2.19
N GLU A 92 7.20 6.91 2.11
CA GLU A 92 8.08 7.98 1.64
C GLU A 92 8.34 7.91 0.12
N HIS A 93 7.81 6.90 -0.55
CA HIS A 93 7.97 6.76 -2.00
C HIS A 93 7.15 7.80 -2.75
N PRO A 94 7.71 8.41 -3.82
CA PRO A 94 6.97 9.39 -4.62
C PRO A 94 5.80 8.76 -5.41
N ALA A 95 5.89 7.48 -5.79
CA ALA A 95 4.82 6.78 -6.48
C ALA A 95 3.65 6.44 -5.55
N ILE A 96 2.46 6.28 -6.15
CA ILE A 96 1.26 5.80 -5.48
C ILE A 96 1.29 4.27 -5.42
N PHE A 97 1.10 3.69 -4.25
CA PHE A 97 1.02 2.25 -4.06
C PHE A 97 -0.42 1.77 -4.01
N ILE A 98 -0.72 0.72 -4.78
CA ILE A 98 -2.03 0.06 -4.82
C ILE A 98 -1.85 -1.38 -4.38
N ALA A 99 -2.42 -1.78 -3.25
CA ALA A 99 -2.48 -3.18 -2.87
C ALA A 99 -3.57 -3.90 -3.67
N ALA A 100 -3.20 -4.94 -4.42
CA ALA A 100 -4.11 -5.88 -5.04
C ALA A 100 -4.09 -7.19 -4.24
N VAL A 101 -5.02 -7.28 -3.27
CA VAL A 101 -5.03 -8.34 -2.25
C VAL A 101 -5.71 -9.58 -2.81
N ASN A 102 -4.91 -10.49 -3.36
CA ASN A 102 -5.37 -11.68 -4.07
C ASN A 102 -5.76 -12.87 -3.16
N GLY A 103 -5.65 -12.75 -1.83
CA GLY A 103 -6.01 -13.83 -0.90
C GLY A 103 -5.56 -13.54 0.53
N ILE A 104 -4.88 -14.50 1.15
CA ILE A 104 -4.45 -14.42 2.55
C ILE A 104 -3.50 -13.22 2.78
N ALA A 105 -3.84 -12.38 3.76
CA ALA A 105 -3.05 -11.22 4.19
C ALA A 105 -3.03 -11.14 5.72
N LEU A 106 -1.99 -11.67 6.35
CA LEU A 106 -1.90 -11.78 7.81
C LEU A 106 -0.69 -11.02 8.35
N GLY A 107 -0.83 -10.40 9.52
CA GLY A 107 0.25 -9.69 10.19
C GLY A 107 0.95 -8.68 9.27
N GLY A 108 2.19 -8.97 8.86
CA GLY A 108 2.92 -8.16 7.87
C GLY A 108 2.17 -7.95 6.54
N GLY A 109 1.32 -8.91 6.12
CA GLY A 109 0.44 -8.74 4.97
C GLY A 109 -0.62 -7.66 5.20
N ALA A 110 -1.24 -7.63 6.37
CA ALA A 110 -2.15 -6.55 6.77
C ALA A 110 -1.42 -5.20 6.90
N THR A 111 -0.14 -5.23 7.33
CA THR A 111 0.72 -4.04 7.32
C THR A 111 0.85 -3.46 5.91
N LEU A 112 1.22 -4.29 4.92
CA LEU A 112 1.38 -3.85 3.54
C LEU A 112 0.09 -3.22 2.97
N ILE A 113 -1.10 -3.81 3.28
CA ILE A 113 -2.39 -3.22 2.88
C ILE A 113 -2.55 -1.82 3.48
N SER A 114 -2.33 -1.68 4.79
CA SER A 114 -2.52 -0.42 5.51
C SER A 114 -1.55 0.68 5.08
N LEU A 115 -0.40 0.32 4.55
CA LEU A 115 0.62 1.28 4.11
C LEU A 115 0.45 1.72 2.66
N CYS A 116 -0.17 0.90 1.82
CA CYS A 116 -0.50 1.30 0.46
C CYS A 116 -1.50 2.47 0.46
N ASP A 117 -1.38 3.36 -0.52
CA ASP A 117 -2.25 4.52 -0.64
C ASP A 117 -3.69 4.13 -1.03
N LEU A 118 -3.82 3.05 -1.80
CA LEU A 118 -5.08 2.46 -2.24
C LEU A 118 -5.03 0.94 -2.12
N ALA A 119 -6.20 0.30 -1.99
CA ALA A 119 -6.28 -1.15 -1.92
C ALA A 119 -7.55 -1.69 -2.59
N ILE A 120 -7.40 -2.78 -3.35
CA ILE A 120 -8.49 -3.59 -3.87
C ILE A 120 -8.25 -5.02 -3.40
N ALA A 121 -9.27 -5.69 -2.88
CA ALA A 121 -9.16 -7.08 -2.42
C ALA A 121 -10.07 -8.02 -3.20
N THR A 122 -9.76 -9.30 -3.24
CA THR A 122 -10.79 -10.28 -3.58
C THR A 122 -11.84 -10.35 -2.48
N GLN A 123 -13.10 -10.60 -2.82
CA GLN A 123 -14.19 -10.67 -1.83
C GLN A 123 -13.90 -11.71 -0.74
N GLU A 124 -13.23 -12.80 -1.11
CA GLU A 124 -12.89 -13.93 -0.26
C GLU A 124 -11.52 -13.79 0.43
N ALA A 125 -10.79 -12.68 0.23
CA ALA A 125 -9.51 -12.47 0.90
C ALA A 125 -9.66 -12.64 2.41
N GLU A 126 -8.65 -13.22 3.05
CA GLU A 126 -8.60 -13.40 4.50
C GLU A 126 -7.59 -12.44 5.10
N ILE A 127 -8.06 -11.40 5.76
CA ILE A 127 -7.21 -10.35 6.33
C ILE A 127 -7.29 -10.43 7.86
N GLY A 128 -6.13 -10.46 8.54
CA GLY A 128 -6.12 -10.59 9.99
C GLY A 128 -4.78 -10.29 10.66
N MET A 129 -4.82 -10.22 11.98
CA MET A 129 -3.68 -9.94 12.86
C MET A 129 -3.58 -11.02 13.92
N PRO A 130 -2.84 -12.13 13.67
CA PRO A 130 -2.77 -13.27 14.57
C PRO A 130 -1.86 -13.06 15.78
N GLU A 131 -1.19 -11.92 15.92
CA GLU A 131 -0.10 -11.67 16.85
C GLU A 131 -0.48 -11.88 18.32
N ILE A 132 -1.73 -11.59 18.72
CA ILE A 132 -2.20 -11.82 20.10
C ILE A 132 -2.15 -13.31 20.48
N GLY A 133 -2.33 -14.22 19.51
CA GLY A 133 -2.18 -15.65 19.70
C GLY A 133 -0.76 -16.08 20.04
N PHE A 134 0.23 -15.22 19.79
CA PHE A 134 1.65 -15.37 20.16
C PHE A 134 2.02 -14.48 21.36
N ALA A 135 1.03 -14.00 22.13
CA ALA A 135 1.22 -13.08 23.24
C ALA A 135 1.96 -11.78 22.82
N ALA A 136 1.72 -11.28 21.62
CA ALA A 136 2.36 -10.10 21.06
C ALA A 136 1.32 -9.09 20.55
N TYR A 137 1.70 -7.81 20.60
CA TYR A 137 0.99 -6.74 19.92
C TYR A 137 1.42 -6.70 18.44
N PRO A 138 0.51 -6.49 17.48
CA PRO A 138 0.83 -6.37 16.06
C PRO A 138 1.53 -5.02 15.77
N GLN A 139 2.80 -4.93 16.13
CA GLN A 139 3.58 -3.66 16.20
C GLN A 139 3.69 -2.91 14.86
N PHE A 140 3.53 -3.59 13.75
CA PHE A 140 3.57 -2.96 12.42
C PHE A 140 2.18 -2.75 11.81
N SER A 141 1.27 -3.72 11.95
CA SER A 141 -0.08 -3.62 11.40
C SER A 141 -1.06 -2.91 12.33
N GLY A 142 -0.85 -3.01 13.64
CA GLY A 142 -1.71 -2.37 14.64
C GLY A 142 -1.83 -0.85 14.48
N PRO A 143 -0.72 -0.08 14.38
CA PRO A 143 -0.79 1.35 14.16
C PRO A 143 -1.58 1.75 12.91
N GLY A 144 -1.34 1.08 11.78
CA GLY A 144 -2.04 1.37 10.52
C GLY A 144 -3.55 1.20 10.62
N VAL A 145 -4.02 0.07 11.19
CA VAL A 145 -5.47 -0.16 11.33
C VAL A 145 -6.11 0.75 12.38
N GLN A 146 -5.39 1.17 13.41
CA GLN A 146 -5.92 2.12 14.41
C GLN A 146 -6.15 3.52 13.83
N ILE A 147 -5.37 3.90 12.82
CA ILE A 147 -5.53 5.17 12.11
C ILE A 147 -6.68 5.09 11.10
N GLN A 148 -6.80 3.95 10.40
CA GLN A 148 -7.74 3.81 9.28
C GLN A 148 -9.14 3.37 9.70
N LEU A 149 -9.24 2.58 10.78
CA LEU A 149 -10.52 1.99 11.22
C LEU A 149 -11.05 2.68 12.47
N THR A 150 -12.35 2.54 12.70
CA THR A 150 -12.92 2.92 13.99
C THR A 150 -12.30 2.07 15.11
N SER A 151 -12.25 2.60 16.33
CA SER A 151 -11.61 1.91 17.47
C SER A 151 -12.16 0.50 17.73
N LYS A 152 -13.47 0.27 17.51
CA LYS A 152 -14.08 -1.05 17.68
C LYS A 152 -13.65 -2.05 16.62
N ARG A 153 -13.50 -1.64 15.37
CA ARG A 153 -13.03 -2.48 14.27
C ARG A 153 -11.54 -2.81 14.41
N ALA A 154 -10.74 -1.83 14.80
CA ALA A 154 -9.32 -2.05 15.09
C ALA A 154 -9.14 -3.02 16.29
N ALA A 155 -9.89 -2.81 17.39
CA ALA A 155 -9.87 -3.70 18.55
C ALA A 155 -10.30 -5.12 18.20
N TRP A 156 -11.28 -5.29 17.32
CA TRP A 156 -11.69 -6.62 16.84
C TRP A 156 -10.52 -7.37 16.23
N LEU A 157 -9.84 -6.78 15.23
CA LEU A 157 -8.70 -7.43 14.58
C LEU A 157 -7.55 -7.75 15.55
N VAL A 158 -7.22 -6.79 16.42
CA VAL A 158 -6.05 -6.90 17.32
C VAL A 158 -6.30 -7.86 18.49
N LEU A 159 -7.50 -7.85 19.07
CA LEU A 159 -7.77 -8.58 20.32
C LEU A 159 -8.39 -9.96 20.11
N THR A 160 -9.02 -10.21 18.98
CA THR A 160 -9.66 -11.52 18.71
C THR A 160 -8.84 -12.44 17.82
N ALA A 161 -7.86 -11.87 17.06
CA ALA A 161 -7.16 -12.56 15.97
C ALA A 161 -8.10 -13.13 14.88
N GLU A 162 -9.37 -12.76 14.89
CA GLU A 162 -10.30 -13.20 13.85
C GLU A 162 -9.94 -12.55 12.51
N ARG A 163 -10.09 -13.35 11.46
CA ARG A 163 -9.90 -12.88 10.09
C ARG A 163 -11.20 -12.28 9.56
N ILE A 164 -11.08 -11.22 8.81
CA ILE A 164 -12.19 -10.63 8.07
C ILE A 164 -12.06 -10.96 6.60
N THR A 165 -13.18 -11.01 5.88
CA THR A 165 -13.17 -11.17 4.42
C THR A 165 -12.81 -9.86 3.72
N GLY A 166 -12.41 -9.92 2.44
CA GLY A 166 -12.22 -8.71 1.63
C GLY A 166 -13.49 -7.86 1.54
N ALA A 167 -14.67 -8.49 1.44
CA ALA A 167 -15.95 -7.79 1.47
C ALA A 167 -16.17 -7.05 2.81
N THR A 168 -15.81 -7.68 3.93
CA THR A 168 -15.85 -7.01 5.25
C THR A 168 -14.83 -5.88 5.33
N ALA A 169 -13.64 -6.09 4.76
CA ALA A 169 -12.59 -5.06 4.74
C ALA A 169 -13.03 -3.81 3.96
N GLU A 170 -13.75 -3.96 2.84
CA GLU A 170 -14.39 -2.85 2.11
C GLU A 170 -15.44 -2.15 2.98
N ALA A 171 -16.37 -2.92 3.56
CA ALA A 171 -17.42 -2.36 4.44
C ALA A 171 -16.85 -1.64 5.66
N TRP A 172 -15.65 -2.01 6.11
CA TRP A 172 -14.97 -1.36 7.22
C TRP A 172 -14.10 -0.16 6.80
N GLY A 173 -13.76 -0.05 5.52
CA GLY A 173 -12.90 1.01 4.99
C GLY A 173 -11.41 0.69 5.05
N LEU A 174 -11.02 -0.57 5.25
CA LEU A 174 -9.63 -1.01 5.19
C LEU A 174 -9.13 -1.15 3.75
N VAL A 175 -10.03 -1.49 2.83
CA VAL A 175 -9.77 -1.48 1.38
C VAL A 175 -10.81 -0.63 0.65
N ASN A 176 -10.45 -0.10 -0.52
CA ASN A 176 -11.36 0.75 -1.30
C ASN A 176 -12.45 -0.05 -2.01
N ARG A 177 -12.16 -1.29 -2.41
CA ARG A 177 -13.09 -2.20 -3.09
C ARG A 177 -12.80 -3.65 -2.79
N ALA A 178 -13.85 -4.47 -2.80
CA ALA A 178 -13.76 -5.92 -2.87
C ALA A 178 -14.43 -6.41 -4.16
N VAL A 179 -13.70 -7.22 -4.93
CA VAL A 179 -14.12 -7.68 -6.27
C VAL A 179 -14.00 -9.20 -6.37
N PRO A 180 -14.70 -9.85 -7.31
CA PRO A 180 -14.46 -11.27 -7.59
C PRO A 180 -12.99 -11.50 -7.95
N ARG A 181 -12.42 -12.64 -7.54
CA ARG A 181 -11.00 -12.99 -7.78
C ARG A 181 -10.58 -12.82 -9.24
N ALA A 182 -11.42 -13.23 -10.19
CA ALA A 182 -11.12 -13.11 -11.61
C ALA A 182 -10.99 -11.66 -12.10
N ALA A 183 -11.57 -10.70 -11.39
CA ALA A 183 -11.55 -9.28 -11.74
C ALA A 183 -10.41 -8.49 -11.06
N LEU A 184 -9.76 -9.05 -10.02
CA LEU A 184 -8.84 -8.30 -9.17
C LEU A 184 -7.75 -7.56 -9.95
N MET A 185 -6.99 -8.29 -10.75
CA MET A 185 -5.84 -7.68 -11.44
C MET A 185 -6.30 -6.71 -12.53
N MET A 186 -7.38 -7.01 -13.24
CA MET A 186 -7.96 -6.10 -14.21
C MET A 186 -8.37 -4.76 -13.57
N GLU A 187 -9.06 -4.81 -12.42
CA GLU A 187 -9.49 -3.62 -11.68
C GLU A 187 -8.29 -2.85 -11.09
N ALA A 188 -7.29 -3.56 -10.54
CA ALA A 188 -6.10 -2.93 -9.98
C ALA A 188 -5.25 -2.24 -11.06
N GLU A 189 -5.04 -2.90 -12.21
CA GLU A 189 -4.30 -2.34 -13.33
C GLU A 189 -5.06 -1.20 -14.01
N ALA A 190 -6.38 -1.29 -14.13
CA ALA A 190 -7.22 -0.20 -14.62
C ALA A 190 -7.13 1.04 -13.69
N LEU A 191 -7.14 0.82 -12.36
CA LEU A 191 -6.94 1.89 -11.40
C LEU A 191 -5.53 2.48 -11.51
N ALA A 192 -4.50 1.65 -11.62
CA ALA A 192 -3.11 2.09 -11.78
C ALA A 192 -2.94 2.94 -13.05
N GLY A 193 -3.43 2.45 -14.19
CA GLY A 193 -3.38 3.19 -15.46
C GLY A 193 -4.15 4.52 -15.40
N ARG A 194 -5.26 4.57 -14.66
CA ARG A 194 -6.00 5.83 -14.46
C ARG A 194 -5.21 6.83 -13.62
N VAL A 195 -4.62 6.39 -12.49
CA VAL A 195 -3.83 7.24 -11.60
C VAL A 195 -2.55 7.73 -12.30
N ALA A 196 -1.90 6.85 -13.06
CA ALA A 196 -0.65 7.17 -13.76
C ALA A 196 -0.79 8.26 -14.84
N ARG A 197 -2.02 8.61 -15.26
CA ARG A 197 -2.26 9.74 -16.19
C ARG A 197 -2.09 11.11 -15.55
N PHE A 198 -2.13 11.19 -14.24
CA PHE A 198 -1.95 12.45 -13.52
C PHE A 198 -0.48 12.87 -13.50
N ASP A 199 -0.23 14.12 -13.20
CA ASP A 199 1.10 14.68 -13.05
C ASP A 199 1.84 14.04 -11.86
N ALA A 200 3.09 13.65 -12.07
CA ALA A 200 3.88 12.94 -11.06
C ALA A 200 4.10 13.78 -9.79
N THR A 201 4.39 15.06 -9.95
CA THR A 201 4.60 15.96 -8.81
C THR A 201 3.31 16.17 -8.04
N ALA A 202 2.18 16.35 -8.75
CA ALA A 202 0.88 16.47 -8.11
C ALA A 202 0.52 15.22 -7.30
N LEU A 203 0.76 14.01 -7.83
CA LEU A 203 0.54 12.76 -7.10
C LEU A 203 1.40 12.69 -5.83
N THR A 204 2.70 12.95 -5.96
CA THR A 204 3.65 12.92 -4.83
C THR A 204 3.26 13.93 -3.75
N GLU A 205 2.95 15.17 -4.11
CA GLU A 205 2.60 16.21 -3.15
C GLU A 205 1.22 15.95 -2.51
N CYS A 206 0.25 15.41 -3.25
CA CYS A 206 -1.03 14.98 -2.68
C CYS A 206 -0.84 13.83 -1.68
N LYS A 207 -0.02 12.81 -2.00
CA LYS A 207 0.31 11.74 -1.07
C LYS A 207 0.91 12.28 0.23
N ARG A 208 1.91 13.15 0.13
CA ARG A 208 2.53 13.82 1.29
C ARG A 208 1.53 14.64 2.10
N ALA A 209 0.61 15.33 1.44
CA ALA A 209 -0.42 16.11 2.10
C ALA A 209 -1.42 15.23 2.85
N LEU A 210 -1.87 14.13 2.25
CA LEU A 210 -2.77 13.15 2.89
C LEU A 210 -2.16 12.57 4.16
N GLU A 211 -0.85 12.41 4.22
CA GLU A 211 -0.15 11.96 5.43
C GLU A 211 0.07 13.07 6.45
N ALA A 212 0.51 14.24 6.01
CA ALA A 212 0.92 15.32 6.89
C ALA A 212 -0.24 16.06 7.54
N ILE A 213 -1.36 16.26 6.80
CA ILE A 213 -2.49 17.06 7.26
C ILE A 213 -3.14 16.47 8.52
N PRO A 214 -3.48 15.16 8.60
CA PRO A 214 -4.09 14.60 9.80
C PRO A 214 -3.27 14.78 11.08
N GLN A 215 -1.93 14.82 10.96
CA GLN A 215 -1.02 15.06 12.07
C GLN A 215 -1.00 16.54 12.53
N ARG A 216 -1.49 17.45 11.70
CA ARG A 216 -1.47 18.89 11.90
C ARG A 216 -2.86 19.51 12.15
N ILE A 217 -3.91 18.72 12.05
CA ILE A 217 -5.29 19.18 12.34
C ILE A 217 -5.51 19.26 13.86
N SER A 218 -4.79 20.16 14.51
CA SER A 218 -5.22 20.77 15.75
C SER A 218 -5.99 22.08 15.48
N GLU A 219 -5.79 22.66 14.30
CA GLU A 219 -6.39 23.90 13.85
C GLU A 219 -6.64 23.87 12.33
N TRP A 220 -7.89 24.17 11.91
CA TRP A 220 -8.27 24.16 10.50
C TRP A 220 -7.49 25.14 9.63
N ARG A 221 -7.15 26.31 10.19
CA ARG A 221 -6.34 27.31 9.47
C ARG A 221 -5.00 26.73 9.04
N ALA A 222 -4.28 26.09 9.94
CA ALA A 222 -2.98 25.48 9.66
C ALA A 222 -3.09 24.39 8.57
N ALA A 223 -4.17 23.60 8.58
CA ALA A 223 -4.43 22.60 7.55
C ALA A 223 -4.66 23.25 6.17
N PHE A 224 -5.44 24.35 6.10
CA PHE A 224 -5.67 25.07 4.85
C PHE A 224 -4.41 25.76 4.33
N GLU A 225 -3.62 26.39 5.19
CA GLU A 225 -2.35 27.01 4.84
C GLU A 225 -1.37 25.97 4.29
N TYR A 226 -1.28 24.79 4.90
CA TYR A 226 -0.49 23.68 4.36
C TYR A 226 -0.97 23.25 2.96
N GLY A 227 -2.29 23.18 2.72
CA GLY A 227 -2.86 22.88 1.41
C GLY A 227 -2.52 23.95 0.35
N ILE A 228 -2.47 25.22 0.74
CA ILE A 228 -2.02 26.32 -0.15
C ILE A 228 -0.55 26.11 -0.54
N ASP A 229 0.32 25.75 0.41
CA ASP A 229 1.74 25.50 0.16
C ASP A 229 1.94 24.26 -0.74
N VAL A 230 1.14 23.20 -0.57
CA VAL A 230 1.14 22.03 -1.46
C VAL A 230 0.86 22.48 -2.91
N ASN A 231 -0.21 23.25 -3.11
CA ASN A 231 -0.54 23.78 -4.44
C ASN A 231 0.54 24.69 -5.01
N ALA A 232 1.23 25.47 -4.18
CA ALA A 232 2.37 26.29 -4.61
C ALA A 232 3.52 25.40 -5.12
N ARG A 233 3.86 24.30 -4.43
CA ARG A 233 4.90 23.35 -4.87
C ARG A 233 4.53 22.69 -6.20
N ILE A 234 3.29 22.25 -6.36
CA ILE A 234 2.80 21.66 -7.62
C ILE A 234 2.93 22.65 -8.78
N ARG A 235 2.48 23.91 -8.59
CA ARG A 235 2.59 24.96 -9.61
C ARG A 235 4.03 25.26 -10.00
N ASN A 236 4.92 25.30 -9.02
CA ASN A 236 6.34 25.64 -9.25
C ASN A 236 7.13 24.51 -9.91
N ALA A 237 6.63 23.26 -9.85
CA ALA A 237 7.29 22.10 -10.44
C ALA A 237 7.07 21.96 -11.95
N GLY A 238 6.06 22.64 -12.53
CA GLY A 238 5.78 22.56 -13.96
C GLY A 238 4.49 23.25 -14.37
N ASN A 239 4.00 22.91 -15.56
CA ASN A 239 2.81 23.52 -16.18
C ASN A 239 1.56 22.65 -16.17
N ALA A 240 1.56 21.57 -15.39
CA ALA A 240 0.46 20.59 -15.35
C ALA A 240 -0.89 21.24 -15.00
N GLN A 241 -0.90 22.19 -14.05
CA GLN A 241 -2.11 22.93 -13.68
C GLN A 241 -2.64 23.77 -14.85
N GLN A 242 -1.77 24.46 -15.58
CA GLN A 242 -2.15 25.29 -16.74
C GLN A 242 -2.73 24.42 -17.85
N GLN A 243 -2.11 23.25 -18.10
CA GLN A 243 -2.62 22.25 -19.05
C GLN A 243 -3.99 21.71 -18.62
N GLY A 244 -4.19 21.48 -17.31
CA GLY A 244 -5.48 21.08 -16.76
C GLY A 244 -6.57 22.11 -17.03
N PHE A 245 -6.30 23.40 -16.80
CA PHE A 245 -7.24 24.49 -17.12
C PHE A 245 -7.53 24.57 -18.62
N ALA A 246 -6.52 24.54 -19.47
CA ALA A 246 -6.71 24.58 -20.91
C ALA A 246 -7.57 23.43 -21.43
N ARG A 247 -7.38 22.22 -20.90
CA ARG A 247 -8.23 21.05 -21.21
C ARG A 247 -9.67 21.25 -20.74
N PHE A 248 -9.86 21.82 -19.55
CA PHE A 248 -11.20 22.13 -19.04
C PHE A 248 -11.91 23.16 -19.91
N GLU A 249 -11.23 24.24 -20.30
CA GLU A 249 -11.75 25.27 -21.21
C GLU A 249 -12.10 24.70 -22.59
N SER A 250 -11.34 23.69 -23.07
CA SER A 250 -11.68 22.96 -24.31
C SER A 250 -12.87 21.99 -24.18
N GLY A 251 -13.54 21.96 -23.03
CA GLY A 251 -14.74 21.16 -22.78
C GLY A 251 -14.51 19.81 -22.09
N LEU A 252 -13.27 19.51 -21.69
CA LEU A 252 -12.97 18.29 -20.95
C LEU A 252 -13.39 18.45 -19.47
N ARG A 253 -14.46 17.80 -19.04
CA ARG A 253 -14.96 17.90 -17.67
C ARG A 253 -14.03 17.29 -16.61
N ASN A 254 -13.24 16.30 -17.02
CA ASN A 254 -12.25 15.62 -16.17
C ASN A 254 -10.86 15.69 -16.80
N PRO A 255 -10.14 16.80 -16.68
CA PRO A 255 -8.92 17.08 -17.46
C PRO A 255 -7.78 16.07 -17.21
N GLY A 256 -7.78 15.35 -16.09
CA GLY A 256 -6.79 14.29 -15.81
C GLY A 256 -7.12 12.93 -16.41
N GLN A 257 -8.32 12.71 -16.94
CA GLN A 257 -8.76 11.36 -17.33
C GLN A 257 -8.70 11.06 -18.83
N GLY A 258 -8.28 11.99 -19.67
CA GLY A 258 -8.35 11.83 -21.12
C GLY A 258 -9.80 11.76 -21.63
N LYS A 259 -9.99 11.73 -22.95
CA LYS A 259 -11.31 11.44 -23.52
C LYS A 259 -11.65 9.98 -23.22
N SER A 260 -12.78 9.75 -22.53
CA SER A 260 -13.37 8.40 -22.49
C SER A 260 -13.58 7.96 -23.95
N CYS A 261 -12.96 6.85 -24.33
CA CYS A 261 -13.31 6.17 -25.57
C CYS A 261 -14.68 5.55 -25.43
#